data_ab6ee40098a2385e0a1a940a9405a49a
#
_entry.id   ab6ee40098a2385e0a1a940a9405a49a
#
_cell.length_a   1.000
_cell.length_b   1.000
_cell.length_c   1.000
_cell.angle_alpha   90.00
_cell.angle_beta   90.00
_cell.angle_gamma   90.00
#
_symmetry.space_group_name_H-M   'P 1'
#
loop_
_entity.id
_entity.type
_entity.pdbx_description
1 polymer ?
#
loop_
_entity_poly.entity_id
_entity_poly.type
_entity_poly.pdbx_seq_one_letter_code
_entity_poly.pdbx_strand_id
1 'polypeptide(L)'
;MGPLPGVTVTRRVAGRATADLGLPSLPSGVYAVQVQGSTPVVAAASVGRADGARPAGPATVASPVRDLAWAVAASPLHDLAGVPLGVQAGAALDERLSVANPTSRPATATLTLVDPAGLPSPRLLTIPPASAVSVAVGGSASVWLRPDVPGVRAALVTEAEGGLITSSPLTARSQTTVPFVVSRQG
;
A
#
# COMPACT_ATOMS: atom_id res chain seq x y z
N MET A 1 -0.68 15.03 14.87
CA MET A 1 0.20 15.54 13.82
C MET A 1 -0.67 15.72 12.58
N GLY A 2 -0.83 16.94 12.05
CA GLY A 2 -1.66 17.18 10.87
C GLY A 2 -1.03 16.60 9.60
N PRO A 3 -1.81 16.43 8.50
CA PRO A 3 -1.28 15.97 7.24
C PRO A 3 -0.20 16.95 6.76
N LEU A 4 0.92 16.41 6.32
CA LEU A 4 1.97 17.21 5.70
C LEU A 4 1.44 17.77 4.36
N PRO A 5 1.78 19.02 4.00
CA PRO A 5 1.37 19.57 2.72
C PRO A 5 1.93 18.69 1.59
N GLY A 6 1.06 18.34 0.64
CA GLY A 6 1.45 17.53 -0.50
C GLY A 6 2.46 18.28 -1.38
N VAL A 7 3.45 17.56 -1.88
CA VAL A 7 4.39 18.09 -2.88
C VAL A 7 3.90 17.68 -4.25
N THR A 8 3.74 18.67 -5.15
CA THR A 8 3.36 18.41 -6.55
C THR A 8 4.56 18.64 -7.46
N VAL A 9 4.87 17.63 -8.28
CA VAL A 9 5.90 17.71 -9.31
C VAL A 9 5.24 17.52 -10.67
N THR A 10 5.48 18.41 -11.61
CA THR A 10 4.96 18.30 -12.97
C THR A 10 6.10 18.05 -13.93
N ARG A 11 5.94 17.07 -14.83
CA ARG A 11 6.91 16.76 -15.87
C ARG A 11 6.22 16.43 -17.20
N ARG A 12 6.81 16.88 -18.29
CA ARG A 12 6.40 16.48 -19.62
C ARG A 12 7.11 15.18 -19.99
N VAL A 13 6.34 14.17 -20.38
CA VAL A 13 6.83 12.88 -20.86
C VAL A 13 6.38 12.72 -22.31
N ALA A 14 7.29 12.41 -23.21
CA ALA A 14 6.96 12.17 -24.61
C ALA A 14 6.17 10.87 -24.77
N GLY A 15 5.37 10.78 -25.84
CA GLY A 15 4.66 9.54 -26.16
C GLY A 15 5.64 8.36 -26.33
N ARG A 16 5.30 7.19 -25.78
CA ARG A 16 6.12 5.96 -25.80
C ARG A 16 7.47 6.09 -25.10
N ALA A 17 7.61 7.07 -24.19
CA ALA A 17 8.82 7.27 -23.40
C ALA A 17 8.55 6.97 -21.93
N THR A 18 9.61 6.58 -21.20
CA THR A 18 9.62 6.48 -19.76
C THR A 18 10.39 7.64 -19.16
N ALA A 19 9.99 8.12 -18.00
CA ALA A 19 10.70 9.15 -17.28
C ALA A 19 10.71 8.83 -15.79
N ASP A 20 11.87 8.98 -15.17
CA ASP A 20 12.03 8.90 -13.74
C ASP A 20 11.84 10.28 -13.10
N LEU A 21 11.04 10.32 -12.06
CA LEU A 21 10.79 11.51 -11.25
C LEU A 21 11.34 11.30 -9.86
N GLY A 22 12.44 11.98 -9.55
CA GLY A 22 12.93 12.05 -8.18
C GLY A 22 11.93 12.82 -7.30
N LEU A 23 11.44 12.18 -6.25
CA LEU A 23 10.67 12.86 -5.22
C LEU A 23 11.63 13.60 -4.29
N PRO A 24 11.25 14.78 -3.77
CA PRO A 24 12.06 15.47 -2.78
C PRO A 24 12.19 14.63 -1.52
N SER A 25 13.20 14.93 -0.70
CA SER A 25 13.36 14.28 0.61
C SER A 25 12.11 14.53 1.45
N LEU A 26 11.40 13.45 1.77
CA LEU A 26 10.21 13.46 2.61
C LEU A 26 10.60 13.07 4.05
N PRO A 27 10.00 13.65 5.08
CA PRO A 27 10.12 13.15 6.45
C PRO A 27 9.70 11.68 6.55
N SER A 28 10.12 11.00 7.63
CA SER A 28 9.62 9.63 7.88
C SER A 28 8.10 9.63 8.01
N GLY A 29 7.43 8.74 7.29
CA GLY A 29 5.96 8.67 7.29
C GLY A 29 5.41 7.77 6.20
N VAL A 30 4.08 7.71 6.12
CA VAL A 30 3.34 7.00 5.08
C VAL A 30 2.81 8.02 4.09
N TYR A 31 3.02 7.76 2.82
CA TYR A 31 2.67 8.65 1.73
C TYR A 31 1.85 7.92 0.69
N ALA A 32 0.88 8.63 0.12
CA ALA A 32 0.22 8.23 -1.11
C ALA A 32 0.77 9.05 -2.27
N VAL A 33 1.27 8.38 -3.29
CA VAL A 33 1.70 9.02 -4.54
C VAL A 33 0.55 8.95 -5.52
N GLN A 34 0.07 10.12 -5.97
CA GLN A 34 -0.95 10.21 -7.00
C GLN A 34 -0.32 10.71 -8.30
N VAL A 35 -0.49 9.94 -9.36
CA VAL A 35 -0.04 10.32 -10.70
C VAL A 35 -1.24 10.67 -11.56
N GLN A 36 -1.21 11.85 -12.16
CA GLN A 36 -2.24 12.31 -13.10
C GLN A 36 -1.57 12.68 -14.42
N GLY A 37 -2.13 12.24 -15.53
CA GLY A 37 -1.66 12.57 -16.85
C GLY A 37 -2.79 13.18 -17.69
N SER A 38 -2.47 14.04 -18.66
CA SER A 38 -3.42 14.51 -19.67
C SER A 38 -3.85 13.41 -20.63
N THR A 39 -3.11 12.30 -20.67
CA THR A 39 -3.41 11.07 -21.40
C THR A 39 -3.16 9.89 -20.46
N PRO A 40 -3.68 8.68 -20.74
CA PRO A 40 -3.41 7.50 -19.94
C PRO A 40 -1.91 7.23 -19.77
N VAL A 41 -1.46 7.04 -18.52
CA VAL A 41 -0.08 6.73 -18.15
C VAL A 41 -0.04 5.53 -17.23
N VAL A 42 1.05 4.78 -17.29
CA VAL A 42 1.37 3.74 -16.31
C VAL A 42 2.45 4.29 -15.40
N ALA A 43 2.28 4.13 -14.10
CA ALA A 43 3.22 4.62 -13.11
C ALA A 43 3.46 3.59 -12.01
N ALA A 44 4.67 3.61 -11.47
CA ALA A 44 5.05 2.90 -10.27
C ALA A 44 6.00 3.78 -9.46
N ALA A 45 6.01 3.59 -8.15
CA ALA A 45 6.97 4.25 -7.26
C ALA A 45 7.98 3.22 -6.76
N SER A 46 9.27 3.56 -6.79
CA SER A 46 10.31 2.77 -6.15
C SER A 46 10.65 3.34 -4.78
N VAL A 47 10.83 2.47 -3.82
CA VAL A 47 11.27 2.80 -2.46
C VAL A 47 12.53 2.02 -2.18
N GLY A 48 13.64 2.73 -2.03
CA GLY A 48 14.91 2.12 -1.63
C GLY A 48 15.10 2.21 -0.12
N ARG A 49 15.60 1.14 0.47
CA ARG A 49 16.10 1.10 1.86
C ARG A 49 17.61 1.20 1.84
N ALA A 50 18.16 2.14 2.57
CA ALA A 50 19.59 2.27 2.80
C ALA A 50 19.90 1.94 4.26
N ASP A 51 21.14 1.54 4.55
CA ASP A 51 21.60 1.38 5.92
C ASP A 51 21.41 2.66 6.73
N GLY A 52 20.85 2.53 7.93
CA GLY A 52 20.39 3.62 8.78
C GLY A 52 21.45 4.54 9.37
N ALA A 53 22.69 4.48 8.95
CA ALA A 53 23.68 5.49 9.25
C ALA A 53 23.50 6.68 8.30
N ARG A 54 22.69 7.66 8.70
CA ARG A 54 22.68 8.97 8.04
C ARG A 54 24.10 9.56 8.20
N PRO A 55 24.87 9.80 7.13
CA PRO A 55 26.16 10.43 7.25
C PRO A 55 25.97 11.81 7.86
N ALA A 56 26.66 12.06 8.96
CA ALA A 56 26.81 13.40 9.54
C ALA A 56 27.83 14.16 8.68
N GLY A 57 27.36 14.73 7.55
CA GLY A 57 28.21 15.51 6.66
C GLY A 57 27.60 15.67 5.26
N PRO A 58 28.20 16.52 4.40
CA PRO A 58 27.75 16.64 3.02
C PRO A 58 27.88 15.28 2.35
N ALA A 59 26.75 14.74 1.89
CA ALA A 59 26.64 13.41 1.31
C ALA A 59 27.43 13.32 -0.01
N THR A 60 28.67 12.89 0.06
CA THR A 60 29.51 12.59 -1.10
C THR A 60 29.48 11.10 -1.47
N VAL A 61 28.92 10.25 -0.62
CA VAL A 61 28.74 8.82 -0.91
C VAL A 61 27.33 8.44 -0.54
N ALA A 62 26.51 8.08 -1.53
CA ALA A 62 25.20 7.51 -1.28
C ALA A 62 25.39 6.20 -0.49
N SER A 63 24.70 6.07 0.66
CA SER A 63 24.65 4.78 1.36
C SER A 63 24.13 3.72 0.41
N PRO A 64 24.76 2.54 0.33
CA PRO A 64 24.31 1.50 -0.57
C PRO A 64 22.85 1.14 -0.27
N VAL A 65 22.04 1.08 -1.33
CA VAL A 65 20.67 0.58 -1.24
C VAL A 65 20.75 -0.89 -0.91
N ARG A 66 20.14 -1.32 0.20
CA ARG A 66 20.09 -2.72 0.61
C ARG A 66 18.98 -3.49 -0.06
N ASP A 67 17.84 -2.82 -0.25
CA ASP A 67 16.68 -3.42 -0.90
C ASP A 67 15.86 -2.35 -1.62
N LEU A 68 15.10 -2.78 -2.60
CA LEU A 68 14.24 -1.95 -3.43
C LEU A 68 12.88 -2.60 -3.60
N ALA A 69 11.83 -1.91 -3.16
CA ALA A 69 10.47 -2.31 -3.46
C ALA A 69 9.85 -1.42 -4.54
N TRP A 70 9.03 -2.03 -5.38
CA TRP A 70 8.18 -1.32 -6.33
C TRP A 70 6.74 -1.30 -5.83
N ALA A 71 6.22 -0.11 -5.58
CA ALA A 71 4.79 0.11 -5.32
C ALA A 71 4.10 0.40 -6.65
N VAL A 72 3.36 -0.57 -7.16
CA VAL A 72 2.55 -0.41 -8.36
C VAL A 72 1.24 0.29 -8.01
N ALA A 73 0.59 0.87 -9.02
CA ALA A 73 -0.68 1.55 -8.83
C ALA A 73 -1.75 0.60 -8.29
N ALA A 74 -2.29 0.90 -7.11
CA ALA A 74 -3.40 0.17 -6.53
C ALA A 74 -4.71 0.57 -7.20
N SER A 75 -5.55 -0.41 -7.55
CA SER A 75 -6.89 -0.15 -8.05
C SER A 75 -7.80 0.42 -6.96
N PRO A 76 -8.79 1.26 -7.31
CA PRO A 76 -9.82 1.66 -6.38
C PRO A 76 -10.57 0.43 -5.84
N LEU A 77 -10.77 0.39 -4.54
CA LEU A 77 -11.59 -0.63 -3.90
C LEU A 77 -13.05 -0.20 -3.96
N HIS A 78 -13.90 -1.10 -4.40
CA HIS A 78 -15.35 -0.92 -4.46
C HIS A 78 -16.08 -1.88 -3.53
N ASP A 79 -15.39 -2.92 -3.09
CA ASP A 79 -15.93 -3.99 -2.27
C ASP A 79 -14.84 -4.55 -1.34
N LEU A 80 -15.15 -5.64 -0.64
CA LEU A 80 -14.24 -6.33 0.25
C LEU A 80 -12.98 -6.75 -0.48
N ALA A 81 -11.85 -6.33 0.02
CA ALA A 81 -10.52 -6.74 -0.43
C ALA A 81 -9.72 -7.28 0.75
N GLY A 82 -8.85 -8.23 0.52
CA GLY A 82 -8.04 -8.77 1.59
C GLY A 82 -6.88 -9.60 1.09
N VAL A 83 -5.99 -9.91 2.01
CA VAL A 83 -4.78 -10.70 1.75
C VAL A 83 -4.47 -11.56 2.98
N PRO A 84 -4.03 -12.81 2.79
CA PRO A 84 -3.42 -13.58 3.86
C PRO A 84 -2.08 -12.92 4.25
N LEU A 85 -1.75 -12.97 5.53
CA LEU A 85 -0.49 -12.49 6.06
C LEU A 85 0.45 -13.68 6.28
N GLY A 86 1.74 -13.44 6.06
CA GLY A 86 2.75 -14.47 6.24
C GLY A 86 3.02 -14.70 7.73
N VAL A 87 2.54 -15.81 8.26
CA VAL A 87 2.99 -16.26 9.59
C VAL A 87 4.32 -16.98 9.42
N GLN A 88 5.42 -16.24 9.38
CA GLN A 88 6.75 -16.85 9.40
C GLN A 88 7.18 -17.01 10.86
N ALA A 89 7.27 -18.24 11.30
CA ALA A 89 7.86 -18.57 12.60
C ALA A 89 9.33 -18.09 12.61
N GLY A 90 9.65 -17.13 13.47
CA GLY A 90 11.01 -16.69 13.74
C GLY A 90 11.52 -15.46 12.99
N ALA A 91 10.78 -14.90 12.02
CA ALA A 91 11.14 -13.62 11.41
C ALA A 91 10.32 -12.47 12.00
N ALA A 92 10.99 -11.43 12.48
CA ALA A 92 10.33 -10.20 12.87
C ALA A 92 9.91 -9.43 11.60
N LEU A 93 8.65 -9.60 11.20
CA LEU A 93 8.05 -8.84 10.10
C LEU A 93 7.25 -7.67 10.67
N ASP A 94 7.52 -6.46 10.21
CA ASP A 94 6.65 -5.31 10.42
C ASP A 94 5.70 -5.20 9.22
N GLU A 95 4.49 -5.74 9.38
CA GLU A 95 3.45 -5.73 8.37
C GLU A 95 2.48 -4.59 8.64
N ARG A 96 2.32 -3.73 7.66
CA ARG A 96 1.47 -2.54 7.72
C ARG A 96 0.54 -2.46 6.54
N LEU A 97 -0.75 -2.28 6.81
CA LEU A 97 -1.72 -1.91 5.79
C LEU A 97 -1.71 -0.40 5.62
N SER A 98 -1.30 0.07 4.46
CA SER A 98 -1.40 1.47 4.05
C SER A 98 -2.69 1.68 3.28
N VAL A 99 -3.54 2.62 3.74
CA VAL A 99 -4.85 2.91 3.13
C VAL A 99 -4.87 4.37 2.74
N ALA A 100 -5.12 4.64 1.47
CA ALA A 100 -5.14 5.99 0.89
C ALA A 100 -6.55 6.39 0.46
N ASN A 101 -6.90 7.63 0.75
CA ASN A 101 -8.09 8.30 0.27
C ASN A 101 -7.68 9.45 -0.66
N PRO A 102 -7.72 9.26 -1.99
CA PRO A 102 -7.34 10.32 -2.93
C PRO A 102 -8.41 11.39 -3.12
N THR A 103 -9.57 11.26 -2.47
CA THR A 103 -10.70 12.19 -2.64
C THR A 103 -10.58 13.40 -1.73
N SER A 104 -11.37 14.44 -2.01
CA SER A 104 -11.45 15.65 -1.20
C SER A 104 -12.40 15.54 0.00
N ARG A 105 -13.01 14.38 0.24
CA ARG A 105 -13.91 14.11 1.37
C ARG A 105 -13.33 13.04 2.27
N PRO A 106 -13.62 13.04 3.58
CA PRO A 106 -13.27 11.93 4.45
C PRO A 106 -13.87 10.62 3.93
N ALA A 107 -13.14 9.54 4.09
CA ALA A 107 -13.62 8.20 3.80
C ALA A 107 -13.54 7.34 5.06
N THR A 108 -14.44 6.36 5.14
CA THR A 108 -14.41 5.33 6.17
C THR A 108 -14.30 3.95 5.54
N ALA A 109 -13.74 3.03 6.29
CA ALA A 109 -13.62 1.63 5.89
C ALA A 109 -13.66 0.73 7.12
N THR A 110 -14.27 -0.43 6.99
CA THR A 110 -14.19 -1.48 8.01
C THR A 110 -12.95 -2.33 7.75
N LEU A 111 -12.02 -2.29 8.70
CA LEU A 111 -10.84 -3.13 8.72
C LEU A 111 -11.10 -4.34 9.62
N THR A 112 -10.96 -5.55 9.11
CA THR A 112 -11.09 -6.79 9.88
C THR A 112 -9.75 -7.52 9.88
N LEU A 113 -9.20 -7.71 11.06
CA LEU A 113 -8.04 -8.58 11.28
C LEU A 113 -8.56 -9.95 11.71
N VAL A 114 -8.02 -11.00 11.12
CA VAL A 114 -8.32 -12.38 11.52
C VAL A 114 -7.08 -12.95 12.18
N ASP A 115 -7.21 -13.42 13.40
CA ASP A 115 -6.10 -14.02 14.12
C ASP A 115 -5.75 -15.43 13.60
N PRO A 116 -4.66 -16.05 14.05
CA PRO A 116 -4.30 -17.42 13.67
C PRO A 116 -5.33 -18.49 14.08
N ALA A 117 -6.21 -18.20 15.04
CA ALA A 117 -7.31 -19.08 15.44
C ALA A 117 -8.56 -18.89 14.57
N GLY A 118 -8.54 -17.95 13.62
CA GLY A 118 -9.64 -17.66 12.73
C GLY A 118 -10.66 -16.67 13.28
N LEU A 119 -10.40 -16.05 14.43
CA LEU A 119 -11.32 -15.10 15.06
C LEU A 119 -11.20 -13.71 14.42
N PRO A 120 -12.30 -13.13 13.89
CA PRO A 120 -12.27 -11.81 13.30
C PRO A 120 -12.36 -10.71 14.36
N SER A 121 -11.57 -9.65 14.17
CA SER A 121 -11.61 -8.41 14.96
C SER A 121 -11.85 -7.21 14.04
N PRO A 122 -13.12 -6.79 13.85
CA PRO A 122 -13.45 -5.63 13.03
C PRO A 122 -13.20 -4.32 13.78
N ARG A 123 -12.75 -3.30 13.03
CA ARG A 123 -12.61 -1.92 13.52
C ARG A 123 -12.90 -0.92 12.41
N LEU A 124 -13.46 0.23 12.77
CA LEU A 124 -13.67 1.33 11.85
C LEU A 124 -12.38 2.12 11.67
N LEU A 125 -12.03 2.40 10.42
CA LEU A 125 -10.89 3.21 10.03
C LEU A 125 -11.41 4.47 9.35
N THR A 126 -10.98 5.64 9.82
CA THR A 126 -11.27 6.93 9.19
C THR A 126 -10.02 7.41 8.45
N ILE A 127 -10.18 7.71 7.17
CA ILE A 127 -9.11 8.19 6.31
C ILE A 127 -9.43 9.64 5.90
N PRO A 128 -8.64 10.63 6.37
CA PRO A 128 -8.88 12.02 6.02
C PRO A 128 -8.81 12.26 4.51
N PRO A 129 -9.34 13.40 4.02
CA PRO A 129 -9.24 13.78 2.61
C PRO A 129 -7.78 13.86 2.13
N ALA A 130 -7.53 13.45 0.90
CA ALA A 130 -6.22 13.56 0.23
C ALA A 130 -5.07 13.07 1.11
N SER A 131 -5.27 11.96 1.83
CA SER A 131 -4.30 11.46 2.80
C SER A 131 -4.16 9.94 2.76
N ALA A 132 -3.17 9.45 3.50
CA ALA A 132 -2.98 8.03 3.75
C ALA A 132 -2.82 7.77 5.25
N VAL A 133 -3.30 6.63 5.70
CA VAL A 133 -3.12 6.12 7.05
C VAL A 133 -2.44 4.76 7.00
N SER A 134 -1.66 4.44 8.02
CA SER A 134 -1.01 3.14 8.16
C SER A 134 -1.46 2.47 9.44
N VAL A 135 -1.71 1.18 9.32
CA VAL A 135 -2.18 0.35 10.42
C VAL A 135 -1.28 -0.88 10.52
N ALA A 136 -0.72 -1.13 11.70
CA ALA A 136 -0.01 -2.37 11.96
C ALA A 136 -1.00 -3.55 11.91
N VAL A 137 -0.64 -4.59 11.16
CA VAL A 137 -1.47 -5.79 10.96
C VAL A 137 -0.71 -7.09 11.29
N GLY A 138 0.56 -6.99 11.65
CA GLY A 138 1.38 -8.13 12.02
C GLY A 138 0.77 -8.94 13.18
N GLY A 139 1.01 -10.25 13.19
CA GLY A 139 0.44 -11.19 14.15
C GLY A 139 -0.98 -11.67 13.79
N SER A 140 -1.59 -11.15 12.73
CA SER A 140 -2.85 -11.65 12.19
C SER A 140 -2.58 -12.68 11.08
N ALA A 141 -3.50 -13.59 10.84
CA ALA A 141 -3.43 -14.56 9.74
C ALA A 141 -3.91 -13.96 8.41
N SER A 142 -4.79 -12.98 8.48
CA SER A 142 -5.24 -12.24 7.29
C SER A 142 -5.79 -10.86 7.67
N VAL A 143 -5.80 -9.98 6.66
CA VAL A 143 -6.37 -8.64 6.77
C VAL A 143 -7.40 -8.44 5.67
N TRP A 144 -8.53 -7.84 6.03
CA TRP A 144 -9.65 -7.55 5.14
C TRP A 144 -10.07 -6.11 5.30
N LEU A 145 -10.31 -5.43 4.18
CA LEU A 145 -10.75 -4.04 4.14
C LEU A 145 -12.02 -3.93 3.30
N ARG A 146 -13.07 -3.36 3.87
CA ARG A 146 -14.30 -2.99 3.15
C ARG A 146 -14.44 -1.48 3.23
N PRO A 147 -14.28 -0.74 2.14
CA PRO A 147 -14.54 0.69 2.11
C PRO A 147 -16.05 0.96 2.12
N ASP A 148 -16.47 2.00 2.83
CA ASP A 148 -17.87 2.45 2.85
C ASP A 148 -18.19 3.34 1.65
N VAL A 149 -17.13 3.89 1.02
CA VAL A 149 -17.24 4.72 -0.19
C VAL A 149 -16.23 4.24 -1.23
N PRO A 150 -16.57 4.28 -2.52
CA PRO A 150 -15.63 3.88 -3.57
C PRO A 150 -14.43 4.84 -3.66
N GLY A 151 -13.32 4.34 -4.18
CA GLY A 151 -12.13 5.16 -4.46
C GLY A 151 -10.99 5.02 -3.46
N VAL A 152 -11.22 4.46 -2.30
CA VAL A 152 -10.17 4.09 -1.33
C VAL A 152 -9.22 3.09 -2.00
N ARG A 153 -7.93 3.21 -1.74
CA ARG A 153 -6.88 2.32 -2.24
C ARG A 153 -6.09 1.77 -1.07
N ALA A 154 -5.59 0.56 -1.18
CA ALA A 154 -4.81 -0.03 -0.11
C ALA A 154 -3.66 -0.89 -0.64
N ALA A 155 -2.59 -0.96 0.13
CA ALA A 155 -1.46 -1.84 -0.11
C ALA A 155 -0.92 -2.38 1.23
N LEU A 156 -0.50 -3.63 1.23
CA LEU A 156 0.28 -4.21 2.30
C LEU A 156 1.75 -3.87 2.08
N VAL A 157 2.39 -3.31 3.08
CA VAL A 157 3.84 -3.07 3.12
C VAL A 157 4.41 -3.98 4.20
N THR A 158 5.38 -4.77 3.84
CA THR A 158 6.08 -5.67 4.78
C THR A 158 7.55 -5.28 4.81
N GLU A 159 8.04 -5.05 6.00
CA GLU A 159 9.45 -4.80 6.28
C GLU A 159 10.01 -5.94 7.13
N ALA A 160 11.21 -6.39 6.81
CA ALA A 160 11.90 -7.41 7.58
C ALA A 160 13.22 -6.87 8.14
N GLU A 161 13.75 -7.60 9.11
CA GLU A 161 15.09 -7.33 9.64
C GLU A 161 16.13 -7.33 8.51
N GLY A 162 17.13 -6.46 8.62
CA GLY A 162 18.13 -6.26 7.58
C GLY A 162 17.72 -5.25 6.49
N GLY A 163 16.56 -4.58 6.65
CA GLY A 163 16.09 -3.53 5.75
C GLY A 163 15.38 -4.03 4.50
N LEU A 164 14.97 -5.29 4.47
CA LEU A 164 14.16 -5.83 3.37
C LEU A 164 12.77 -5.22 3.36
N ILE A 165 12.25 -4.90 2.18
CA ILE A 165 10.95 -4.27 2.01
C ILE A 165 10.19 -4.86 0.82
N THR A 166 8.89 -5.02 0.96
CA THR A 166 8.00 -5.36 -0.16
C THR A 166 6.69 -4.58 -0.06
N SER A 167 6.03 -4.41 -1.21
CA SER A 167 4.72 -3.74 -1.27
C SER A 167 3.80 -4.50 -2.24
N SER A 168 2.60 -4.82 -1.77
CA SER A 168 1.58 -5.53 -2.54
C SER A 168 0.25 -4.79 -2.46
N PRO A 169 -0.33 -4.34 -3.59
CA PRO A 169 -1.64 -3.71 -3.58
C PRO A 169 -2.73 -4.71 -3.17
N LEU A 170 -3.70 -4.24 -2.39
CA LEU A 170 -4.93 -5.00 -2.19
C LEU A 170 -5.77 -4.93 -3.45
N THR A 171 -6.26 -6.09 -3.86
CA THR A 171 -7.21 -6.21 -4.97
C THR A 171 -8.57 -6.64 -4.44
N ALA A 172 -9.64 -6.05 -4.96
CA ALA A 172 -10.98 -6.50 -4.66
C ALA A 172 -11.13 -7.97 -5.10
N ARG A 173 -11.78 -8.76 -4.28
CA ARG A 173 -12.07 -10.15 -4.63
C ARG A 173 -13.03 -10.13 -5.82
N SER A 174 -12.60 -10.62 -6.96
CA SER A 174 -13.51 -10.90 -8.08
C SER A 174 -14.45 -12.02 -7.61
N GLN A 175 -15.72 -11.71 -7.42
CA GLN A 175 -16.73 -12.75 -7.22
C GLN A 175 -16.97 -13.44 -8.57
N THR A 176 -16.10 -14.36 -8.91
CA THR A 176 -16.41 -15.30 -9.98
C THR A 176 -17.44 -16.28 -9.42
N THR A 177 -18.70 -16.05 -9.72
CA THR A 177 -19.75 -17.04 -9.49
C THR A 177 -19.44 -18.22 -10.42
N VAL A 178 -18.78 -19.23 -9.89
CA VAL A 178 -18.64 -20.50 -10.61
C VAL A 178 -20.01 -21.19 -10.55
N PRO A 179 -20.70 -21.38 -11.68
CA PRO A 179 -21.94 -22.13 -11.65
C PRO A 179 -21.60 -23.58 -11.29
N PHE A 180 -22.07 -24.03 -10.14
CA PHE A 180 -22.01 -25.45 -9.78
C PHE A 180 -23.07 -26.18 -10.60
N VAL A 181 -22.63 -26.97 -11.57
CA VAL A 181 -23.51 -27.95 -12.23
C VAL A 181 -23.52 -29.20 -11.37
N VAL A 182 -24.61 -29.42 -10.64
CA VAL A 182 -24.85 -30.70 -9.95
C VAL A 182 -25.42 -31.66 -10.98
N SER A 183 -24.58 -32.52 -11.53
CA SER A 183 -25.10 -33.69 -12.31
C SER A 183 -25.56 -34.78 -11.34
N ARG A 184 -26.86 -35.01 -11.26
CA ARG A 184 -27.38 -36.26 -10.67
C ARG A 184 -27.03 -37.40 -11.63
N GLN A 185 -26.19 -38.31 -11.19
CA GLN A 185 -26.13 -39.64 -11.80
C GLN A 185 -27.34 -40.43 -11.30
N GLY A 186 -28.21 -40.80 -12.24
CA GLY A 186 -29.29 -41.75 -12.03
C GLY A 186 -28.78 -43.18 -12.15
#